data_074f40f6a83390cd5d4edc806a71e966
#
_entry.id   074f40f6a83390cd5d4edc806a71e966
#
_cell.length_a   1.000
_cell.length_b   1.000
_cell.length_c   1.000
_cell.angle_alpha   90.00
_cell.angle_beta   90.00
_cell.angle_gamma   90.00
#
_symmetry.space_group_name_H-M   'P 1'
#
loop_
_entity.id
_entity.type
_entity.pdbx_description
1 polymer ?
#
loop_
_entity_poly.entity_id
_entity_poly.type
_entity_poly.pdbx_seq_one_letter_code
_entity_poly.pdbx_strand_id
1 'polypeptide(L)'
;MASCGGAQPRLGPTVKREALLARLRSTPRWDVLVIGGGATGLGCAVDAAARGYATLLLEAHDFAKGTSSRSTKLIHGGVRYLAQGRIGLVREALEERAILLANAPHLVHPQRFVVPVYRQWDRLMLGVGLTAYDWLAGSRSLGASRLLSARDTVAALPGVKQEGLVGGIAYMDARFDDARLAITLMRSVFDLGGLAINYLPVSALRHEAGRVVGADARDAESGACFNIAARVVINAGGVWADTLRQLDEPQAPAQLAPSQGAHLVLDRDFLPTDSALLIPHTPDGRVLFAIPWKGKVLLGTTDTPRTDLPLEPRPLAGEIDFILDTANRYLTRPPRREDVRSAFAGLRPLIGSTKGGSTAALSREHVIQVSRQGLVSVAGGKWTTYRRMGEQIIDTAIPVGGLPARPCSTRELPLHGHPGSACEDVFGTDRPEVDTLPGAGRRIHPALTLTEAEVRHAIRHELARSVEDILARRHRALFIDARSAQDSAPAVAAILAEELGLDDTQVREQTEAFRQLAEGFLTPR
;
A
#
# COMPACT_ATOMS: atom_id res chain seq x y z
N MET A 1 -11.01 33.71 -28.78
CA MET A 1 -10.42 34.51 -27.72
C MET A 1 -9.95 33.55 -26.64
N ALA A 2 -8.67 33.58 -26.38
CA ALA A 2 -7.93 32.58 -25.64
C ALA A 2 -8.34 32.51 -24.16
N SER A 3 -8.67 31.30 -23.69
CA SER A 3 -8.88 31.01 -22.30
C SER A 3 -7.53 30.96 -21.58
N CYS A 4 -7.40 31.73 -20.55
CA CYS A 4 -6.32 31.65 -19.58
C CYS A 4 -6.34 30.31 -18.82
N GLY A 5 -5.58 29.35 -19.29
CA GLY A 5 -5.11 28.24 -18.50
C GLY A 5 -3.97 28.73 -17.60
N GLY A 6 -4.29 29.36 -16.48
CA GLY A 6 -3.29 29.71 -15.49
C GLY A 6 -2.62 28.45 -14.98
N ALA A 7 -1.33 28.29 -15.26
CA ALA A 7 -0.52 27.24 -14.63
C ALA A 7 -0.62 27.41 -13.11
N GLN A 8 -1.16 26.40 -12.41
CA GLN A 8 -1.21 26.45 -10.96
C GLN A 8 0.22 26.48 -10.42
N PRO A 9 0.53 27.30 -9.41
CA PRO A 9 1.88 27.39 -8.86
C PRO A 9 2.28 26.02 -8.32
N ARG A 10 3.42 25.50 -8.77
CA ARG A 10 4.06 24.33 -8.15
C ARG A 10 4.36 24.66 -6.71
N LEU A 11 4.10 23.74 -5.79
CA LEU A 11 4.49 23.89 -4.40
C LEU A 11 6.02 24.08 -4.34
N GLY A 12 6.48 25.00 -3.49
CA GLY A 12 7.90 25.24 -3.31
C GLY A 12 8.66 24.02 -2.73
N PRO A 13 9.96 24.13 -2.52
CA PRO A 13 10.82 23.01 -2.09
C PRO A 13 10.41 22.38 -0.75
N THR A 14 9.63 23.06 0.08
CA THR A 14 9.10 22.55 1.36
C THR A 14 7.58 22.58 1.34
N VAL A 15 6.94 21.46 1.65
CA VAL A 15 5.47 21.32 1.70
C VAL A 15 4.95 21.71 3.08
N LYS A 16 4.63 22.99 3.28
CA LYS A 16 4.08 23.49 4.56
C LYS A 16 2.57 23.24 4.63
N ARG A 17 2.12 22.58 5.71
CA ARG A 17 0.69 22.28 5.94
C ARG A 17 -0.18 23.55 5.89
N GLU A 18 0.29 24.66 6.48
CA GLU A 18 -0.44 25.93 6.49
C GLU A 18 -0.69 26.44 5.06
N ALA A 19 0.29 26.29 4.15
CA ALA A 19 0.12 26.65 2.75
C ALA A 19 -0.91 25.77 2.03
N LEU A 20 -0.95 24.46 2.35
CA LEU A 20 -1.96 23.55 1.81
C LEU A 20 -3.36 23.93 2.30
N LEU A 21 -3.52 24.22 3.60
CA LEU A 21 -4.79 24.65 4.18
C LEU A 21 -5.23 26.03 3.67
N ALA A 22 -4.29 26.94 3.44
CA ALA A 22 -4.57 28.24 2.81
C ALA A 22 -5.07 28.05 1.37
N ARG A 23 -4.43 27.20 0.58
CA ARG A 23 -4.88 26.86 -0.78
C ARG A 23 -6.25 26.19 -0.77
N LEU A 24 -6.51 25.30 0.18
CA LEU A 24 -7.83 24.70 0.36
C LEU A 24 -8.91 25.75 0.59
N ARG A 25 -8.66 26.77 1.47
CA ARG A 25 -9.58 27.87 1.73
C ARG A 25 -9.80 28.80 0.53
N SER A 26 -8.74 29.08 -0.23
CA SER A 26 -8.81 29.99 -1.36
C SER A 26 -9.39 29.39 -2.64
N THR A 27 -9.51 28.07 -2.71
CA THR A 27 -10.07 27.40 -3.91
C THR A 27 -11.60 27.31 -3.78
N PRO A 28 -12.35 28.07 -4.57
CA PRO A 28 -13.82 28.17 -4.41
C PRO A 28 -14.55 26.86 -4.76
N ARG A 29 -14.01 26.09 -5.70
CA ARG A 29 -14.58 24.80 -6.10
C ARG A 29 -13.53 23.92 -6.76
N TRP A 30 -13.48 22.64 -6.37
CA TRP A 30 -12.66 21.62 -6.98
C TRP A 30 -13.40 20.91 -8.11
N ASP A 31 -12.68 20.43 -9.13
CA ASP A 31 -13.29 19.55 -10.13
C ASP A 31 -13.54 18.17 -9.53
N VAL A 32 -12.54 17.61 -8.85
CA VAL A 32 -12.59 16.28 -8.25
C VAL A 32 -12.17 16.35 -6.78
N LEU A 33 -13.02 15.85 -5.89
CA LEU A 33 -12.72 15.59 -4.48
C LEU A 33 -12.62 14.09 -4.25
N VAL A 34 -11.46 13.62 -3.78
CA VAL A 34 -11.23 12.22 -3.42
C VAL A 34 -11.18 12.08 -1.90
N ILE A 35 -11.96 11.19 -1.34
CA ILE A 35 -12.00 10.88 0.11
C ILE A 35 -11.30 9.54 0.34
N GLY A 36 -10.15 9.56 1.02
CA GLY A 36 -9.31 8.42 1.36
C GLY A 36 -7.94 8.43 0.66
N GLY A 37 -6.87 8.41 1.45
CA GLY A 37 -5.45 8.46 1.02
C GLY A 37 -4.78 7.10 0.93
N GLY A 38 -5.54 6.04 0.63
CA GLY A 38 -5.00 4.71 0.29
C GLY A 38 -4.62 4.59 -1.18
N ALA A 39 -4.20 3.40 -1.60
CA ALA A 39 -3.77 3.09 -2.98
C ALA A 39 -4.79 3.55 -4.04
N THR A 40 -6.07 3.28 -3.82
CA THR A 40 -7.15 3.62 -4.74
C THR A 40 -7.35 5.12 -4.85
N GLY A 41 -7.48 5.83 -3.71
CA GLY A 41 -7.70 7.27 -3.72
C GLY A 41 -6.51 8.04 -4.27
N LEU A 42 -5.28 7.65 -3.92
CA LEU A 42 -4.07 8.23 -4.49
C LEU A 42 -3.98 7.97 -6.01
N GLY A 43 -4.36 6.77 -6.47
CA GLY A 43 -4.46 6.46 -7.89
C GLY A 43 -5.45 7.36 -8.62
N CYS A 44 -6.64 7.59 -8.03
CA CYS A 44 -7.64 8.52 -8.57
C CYS A 44 -7.11 9.95 -8.61
N ALA A 45 -6.46 10.41 -7.53
CA ALA A 45 -5.94 11.77 -7.46
C ALA A 45 -4.83 12.03 -8.47
N VAL A 46 -3.92 11.06 -8.66
CA VAL A 46 -2.87 11.14 -9.70
C VAL A 46 -3.50 11.19 -11.10
N ASP A 47 -4.47 10.31 -11.40
CA ASP A 47 -5.10 10.27 -12.72
C ASP A 47 -5.89 11.56 -13.01
N ALA A 48 -6.67 12.04 -12.05
CA ALA A 48 -7.41 13.30 -12.19
C ALA A 48 -6.48 14.51 -12.37
N ALA A 49 -5.42 14.62 -11.56
CA ALA A 49 -4.45 15.70 -11.67
C ALA A 49 -3.65 15.63 -12.99
N ALA A 50 -3.25 14.41 -13.42
CA ALA A 50 -2.56 14.21 -14.70
C ALA A 50 -3.41 14.61 -15.91
N ARG A 51 -4.74 14.46 -15.83
CA ARG A 51 -5.69 14.99 -16.83
C ARG A 51 -5.91 16.50 -16.69
N GLY A 52 -5.30 17.17 -15.69
CA GLY A 52 -5.39 18.62 -15.48
C GLY A 52 -6.69 19.08 -14.83
N TYR A 53 -7.41 18.23 -14.10
CA TYR A 53 -8.52 18.63 -13.26
C TYR A 53 -8.03 19.24 -11.95
N ALA A 54 -8.73 20.26 -11.44
CA ALA A 54 -8.49 20.78 -10.09
C ALA A 54 -8.84 19.69 -9.07
N THR A 55 -7.81 19.03 -8.54
CA THR A 55 -7.94 17.79 -7.74
C THR A 55 -7.57 18.03 -6.30
N LEU A 56 -8.45 17.59 -5.38
CA LEU A 56 -8.23 17.55 -3.93
C LEU A 56 -8.39 16.11 -3.42
N LEU A 57 -7.44 15.65 -2.62
CA LEU A 57 -7.56 14.41 -1.85
C LEU A 57 -7.52 14.72 -0.35
N LEU A 58 -8.45 14.16 0.40
CA LEU A 58 -8.51 14.25 1.86
C LEU A 58 -8.32 12.87 2.48
N GLU A 59 -7.44 12.79 3.48
CA GLU A 59 -7.21 11.59 4.28
C GLU A 59 -7.47 11.89 5.76
N ALA A 60 -8.23 11.02 6.41
CA ALA A 60 -8.63 11.18 7.81
C ALA A 60 -7.46 11.05 8.80
N HIS A 61 -6.48 10.22 8.44
CA HIS A 61 -5.28 9.94 9.23
C HIS A 61 -4.05 10.30 8.39
N ASP A 62 -2.99 9.49 8.46
CA ASP A 62 -1.88 9.60 7.53
C ASP A 62 -2.11 8.75 6.28
N PHE A 63 -1.47 9.12 5.16
CA PHE A 63 -1.56 8.38 3.90
C PHE A 63 -1.18 6.90 4.09
N ALA A 64 -1.94 6.01 3.46
CA ALA A 64 -1.77 4.56 3.58
C ALA A 64 -1.90 3.99 5.00
N LYS A 65 -2.48 4.70 5.97
CA LYS A 65 -2.67 4.23 7.37
C LYS A 65 -3.40 2.88 7.43
N GLY A 66 -4.40 2.67 6.59
CA GLY A 66 -5.18 1.43 6.53
C GLY A 66 -4.49 0.30 5.76
N THR A 67 -5.23 -0.38 4.91
CA THR A 67 -4.83 -1.59 4.15
C THR A 67 -3.57 -1.39 3.32
N SER A 68 -3.37 -0.18 2.78
CA SER A 68 -2.37 0.09 1.74
C SER A 68 -0.92 -0.01 2.22
N SER A 69 -0.62 0.06 3.52
CA SER A 69 0.71 -0.19 4.08
C SER A 69 0.90 -1.60 4.66
N ARG A 70 -0.13 -2.46 4.55
CA ARG A 70 -0.19 -3.77 5.23
C ARG A 70 -0.31 -4.94 4.25
N SER A 71 0.15 -4.73 3.00
CA SER A 71 0.17 -5.74 1.95
C SER A 71 1.29 -6.77 2.15
N THR A 72 1.30 -7.82 1.32
CA THR A 72 2.40 -8.80 1.22
C THR A 72 3.63 -8.24 0.49
N LYS A 73 3.65 -6.97 0.09
CA LYS A 73 4.75 -6.27 -0.60
C LYS A 73 5.05 -6.84 -2.00
N LEU A 74 4.03 -7.34 -2.68
CA LEU A 74 4.14 -7.92 -4.02
C LEU A 74 3.28 -7.17 -5.03
N ILE A 75 3.85 -6.92 -6.19
CA ILE A 75 3.17 -6.53 -7.43
C ILE A 75 3.23 -7.75 -8.34
N HIS A 76 2.15 -8.51 -8.39
CA HIS A 76 2.17 -9.83 -9.02
C HIS A 76 0.98 -10.06 -9.94
N GLY A 77 1.19 -10.86 -11.01
CA GLY A 77 0.15 -11.23 -11.95
C GLY A 77 -0.88 -12.22 -11.39
N GLY A 78 -0.57 -12.83 -10.25
CA GLY A 78 -1.50 -13.74 -9.56
C GLY A 78 -1.61 -15.10 -10.22
N VAL A 79 -0.52 -15.87 -10.24
CA VAL A 79 -0.46 -17.26 -10.75
C VAL A 79 -1.65 -18.12 -10.28
N ARG A 80 -2.13 -17.89 -9.06
CA ARG A 80 -3.31 -18.59 -8.52
C ARG A 80 -4.59 -18.36 -9.34
N TYR A 81 -4.78 -17.16 -9.93
CA TYR A 81 -5.96 -16.88 -10.75
C TYR A 81 -5.93 -17.62 -12.09
N LEU A 82 -4.73 -17.94 -12.58
CA LEU A 82 -4.59 -18.78 -13.75
C LEU A 82 -5.16 -20.19 -13.51
N ALA A 83 -4.86 -20.78 -12.34
CA ALA A 83 -5.44 -22.06 -11.94
C ALA A 83 -6.98 -22.01 -11.78
N GLN A 84 -7.57 -20.83 -11.62
CA GLN A 84 -9.02 -20.59 -11.57
C GLN A 84 -9.61 -20.21 -12.94
N GLY A 85 -8.83 -20.25 -14.03
CA GLY A 85 -9.27 -19.88 -15.38
C GLY A 85 -9.50 -18.38 -15.61
N ARG A 86 -9.10 -17.50 -14.68
CA ARG A 86 -9.32 -16.05 -14.77
C ARG A 86 -8.20 -15.36 -15.58
N ILE A 87 -8.08 -15.71 -16.85
CA ILE A 87 -6.99 -15.26 -17.74
C ILE A 87 -6.95 -13.74 -17.91
N GLY A 88 -8.11 -13.10 -18.02
CA GLY A 88 -8.22 -11.63 -18.17
C GLY A 88 -7.59 -10.88 -17.00
N LEU A 89 -7.86 -11.31 -15.76
CA LEU A 89 -7.28 -10.70 -14.56
C LEU A 89 -5.76 -10.87 -14.48
N VAL A 90 -5.25 -12.01 -14.92
CA VAL A 90 -3.80 -12.26 -14.95
C VAL A 90 -3.14 -11.33 -15.97
N ARG A 91 -3.70 -11.22 -17.17
CA ARG A 91 -3.18 -10.35 -18.24
C ARG A 91 -3.15 -8.87 -17.82
N GLU A 92 -4.24 -8.38 -17.23
CA GLU A 92 -4.33 -7.00 -16.70
C GLU A 92 -3.27 -6.78 -15.61
N ALA A 93 -3.14 -7.71 -14.65
CA ALA A 93 -2.16 -7.58 -13.58
C ALA A 93 -0.70 -7.60 -14.10
N LEU A 94 -0.39 -8.41 -15.10
CA LEU A 94 0.92 -8.44 -15.74
C LEU A 94 1.22 -7.15 -16.51
N GLU A 95 0.20 -6.56 -17.15
CA GLU A 95 0.32 -5.27 -17.83
C GLU A 95 0.59 -4.16 -16.83
N GLU A 96 -0.23 -4.03 -15.77
CA GLU A 96 -0.07 -3.00 -14.75
C GLU A 96 1.25 -3.16 -13.96
N ARG A 97 1.72 -4.41 -13.75
CA ARG A 97 3.05 -4.67 -13.19
C ARG A 97 4.15 -4.07 -14.05
N ALA A 98 4.09 -4.27 -15.37
CA ALA A 98 5.10 -3.73 -16.29
C ALA A 98 5.08 -2.19 -16.32
N ILE A 99 3.89 -1.59 -16.32
CA ILE A 99 3.72 -0.14 -16.25
C ILE A 99 4.31 0.41 -14.95
N LEU A 100 4.04 -0.24 -13.81
CA LEU A 100 4.52 0.24 -12.53
C LEU A 100 6.05 0.10 -12.37
N LEU A 101 6.64 -0.97 -12.92
CA LEU A 101 8.11 -1.13 -13.00
C LEU A 101 8.76 -0.01 -13.82
N ALA A 102 8.10 0.44 -14.89
CA ALA A 102 8.58 1.55 -15.71
C ALA A 102 8.38 2.90 -15.02
N ASN A 103 7.23 3.13 -14.37
CA ASN A 103 6.87 4.43 -13.78
C ASN A 103 7.52 4.67 -12.41
N ALA A 104 7.89 3.61 -11.67
CA ALA A 104 8.50 3.71 -10.34
C ALA A 104 9.64 2.69 -10.13
N PRO A 105 10.72 2.73 -10.95
CA PRO A 105 11.81 1.77 -10.91
C PRO A 105 12.65 1.85 -9.62
N HIS A 106 12.54 2.90 -8.83
CA HIS A 106 13.15 3.08 -7.52
C HIS A 106 12.37 2.41 -6.37
N LEU A 107 11.13 1.97 -6.62
CA LEU A 107 10.26 1.38 -5.59
C LEU A 107 9.83 -0.04 -5.93
N VAL A 108 9.80 -0.40 -7.21
CA VAL A 108 9.31 -1.68 -7.70
C VAL A 108 10.43 -2.42 -8.41
N HIS A 109 10.73 -3.62 -7.95
CA HIS A 109 11.88 -4.39 -8.41
C HIS A 109 11.47 -5.81 -8.79
N PRO A 110 12.12 -6.41 -9.81
CA PRO A 110 11.97 -7.82 -10.09
C PRO A 110 12.33 -8.68 -8.88
N GLN A 111 11.54 -9.73 -8.64
CA GLN A 111 11.73 -10.68 -7.55
C GLN A 111 11.67 -12.10 -8.09
N ARG A 112 12.73 -12.87 -7.86
CA ARG A 112 12.72 -14.30 -8.15
C ARG A 112 11.94 -15.05 -7.08
N PHE A 113 11.01 -15.89 -7.50
CA PHE A 113 10.29 -16.83 -6.66
C PHE A 113 10.73 -18.24 -6.97
N VAL A 114 10.83 -19.07 -5.93
CA VAL A 114 11.09 -20.50 -6.07
C VAL A 114 10.00 -21.26 -5.32
N VAL A 115 9.39 -22.20 -6.01
CA VAL A 115 8.39 -23.14 -5.47
C VAL A 115 9.08 -24.48 -5.28
N PRO A 116 9.38 -24.93 -4.05
CA PRO A 116 9.92 -26.26 -3.82
C PRO A 116 8.84 -27.32 -4.06
N VAL A 117 9.22 -28.42 -4.70
CA VAL A 117 8.29 -29.48 -5.08
C VAL A 117 8.71 -30.79 -4.42
N TYR A 118 7.78 -31.39 -3.69
CA TYR A 118 7.97 -32.64 -2.95
C TYR A 118 7.24 -33.84 -3.57
N ARG A 119 6.43 -33.60 -4.64
CA ARG A 119 5.72 -34.65 -5.40
C ARG A 119 5.90 -34.46 -6.88
N GLN A 120 6.18 -35.54 -7.63
CA GLN A 120 6.39 -35.46 -9.09
C GLN A 120 5.17 -34.87 -9.84
N TRP A 121 3.96 -35.19 -9.40
CA TRP A 121 2.74 -34.65 -9.99
C TRP A 121 2.64 -33.12 -9.87
N ASP A 122 2.99 -32.57 -8.71
CA ASP A 122 2.98 -31.11 -8.49
C ASP A 122 4.00 -30.43 -9.42
N ARG A 123 5.14 -31.09 -9.71
CA ARG A 123 6.15 -30.58 -10.63
C ARG A 123 5.59 -30.40 -12.05
N LEU A 124 4.80 -31.36 -12.51
CA LEU A 124 4.18 -31.30 -13.84
C LEU A 124 3.12 -30.19 -13.89
N MET A 125 2.19 -30.19 -12.94
CA MET A 125 1.06 -29.26 -12.93
C MET A 125 1.50 -27.79 -12.77
N LEU A 126 2.41 -27.52 -11.83
CA LEU A 126 2.95 -26.18 -11.62
C LEU A 126 3.82 -25.73 -12.80
N GLY A 127 4.57 -26.66 -13.42
CA GLY A 127 5.37 -26.37 -14.61
C GLY A 127 4.51 -25.90 -15.77
N VAL A 128 3.41 -26.59 -16.06
CA VAL A 128 2.46 -26.19 -17.12
C VAL A 128 1.81 -24.83 -16.77
N GLY A 129 1.38 -24.65 -15.52
CA GLY A 129 0.76 -23.40 -15.08
C GLY A 129 1.69 -22.19 -15.20
N LEU A 130 2.97 -22.32 -14.82
CA LEU A 130 3.94 -21.23 -14.91
C LEU A 130 4.41 -20.97 -16.35
N THR A 131 4.47 -21.99 -17.20
CA THR A 131 4.71 -21.79 -18.64
C THR A 131 3.57 -20.99 -19.28
N ALA A 132 2.33 -21.30 -18.94
CA ALA A 132 1.17 -20.51 -19.39
C ALA A 132 1.21 -19.07 -18.85
N TYR A 133 1.68 -18.88 -17.62
CA TYR A 133 1.88 -17.54 -17.04
C TYR A 133 2.90 -16.72 -17.81
N ASP A 134 4.05 -17.32 -18.18
CA ASP A 134 5.08 -16.65 -18.98
C ASP A 134 4.56 -16.31 -20.39
N TRP A 135 3.80 -17.21 -21.01
CA TRP A 135 3.18 -16.96 -22.31
C TRP A 135 2.20 -15.77 -22.25
N LEU A 136 1.40 -15.67 -21.17
CA LEU A 136 0.49 -14.54 -20.96
C LEU A 136 1.23 -13.22 -20.71
N ALA A 137 2.42 -13.28 -20.09
CA ALA A 137 3.26 -12.11 -19.88
C ALA A 137 3.85 -11.59 -21.21
N GLY A 138 4.17 -12.47 -22.17
CA GLY A 138 4.73 -12.13 -23.47
C GLY A 138 5.95 -11.20 -23.35
N SER A 139 5.95 -10.09 -24.08
CA SER A 139 7.04 -9.07 -24.02
C SER A 139 7.19 -8.37 -22.65
N ARG A 140 6.22 -8.52 -21.74
CA ARG A 140 6.24 -7.96 -20.37
C ARG A 140 6.79 -8.96 -19.35
N SER A 141 7.32 -10.11 -19.80
CA SER A 141 7.96 -11.10 -18.94
C SER A 141 9.22 -10.53 -18.30
N LEU A 142 9.40 -10.80 -17.00
CA LEU A 142 10.61 -10.45 -16.24
C LEU A 142 11.67 -11.55 -16.32
N GLY A 143 11.40 -12.63 -17.04
CA GLY A 143 12.26 -13.79 -17.24
C GLY A 143 11.44 -15.07 -17.32
N ALA A 144 11.94 -16.05 -18.05
CA ALA A 144 11.25 -17.33 -18.23
C ALA A 144 11.27 -18.17 -16.96
N SER A 145 10.16 -18.86 -16.70
CA SER A 145 10.08 -19.88 -15.65
C SER A 145 11.01 -21.05 -15.96
N ARG A 146 11.64 -21.62 -14.94
CA ARG A 146 12.61 -22.71 -15.09
C ARG A 146 12.34 -23.83 -14.09
N LEU A 147 12.38 -25.05 -14.57
CA LEU A 147 12.41 -26.23 -13.72
C LEU A 147 13.81 -26.35 -13.09
N LEU A 148 13.86 -26.55 -11.79
CA LEU A 148 15.07 -26.72 -11.02
C LEU A 148 15.22 -28.18 -10.58
N SER A 149 16.47 -28.69 -10.57
CA SER A 149 16.79 -29.93 -9.86
C SER A 149 16.65 -29.72 -8.33
N ALA A 150 16.65 -30.80 -7.56
CA ALA A 150 16.67 -30.71 -6.10
C ALA A 150 17.89 -29.91 -5.61
N ARG A 151 19.07 -30.15 -6.19
CA ARG A 151 20.32 -29.43 -5.91
C ARG A 151 20.19 -27.92 -6.19
N ASP A 152 19.66 -27.56 -7.36
CA ASP A 152 19.51 -26.15 -7.74
C ASP A 152 18.44 -25.45 -6.90
N THR A 153 17.40 -26.20 -6.47
CA THR A 153 16.38 -25.69 -5.56
C THR A 153 16.97 -25.34 -4.20
N VAL A 154 17.80 -26.22 -3.63
CA VAL A 154 18.52 -25.99 -2.37
C VAL A 154 19.49 -24.82 -2.51
N ALA A 155 20.21 -24.71 -3.63
CA ALA A 155 21.11 -23.59 -3.90
C ALA A 155 20.35 -22.25 -3.99
N ALA A 156 19.14 -22.26 -4.55
CA ALA A 156 18.29 -21.07 -4.63
C ALA A 156 17.57 -20.74 -3.31
N LEU A 157 17.30 -21.73 -2.48
CA LEU A 157 16.63 -21.63 -1.16
C LEU A 157 17.40 -22.43 -0.10
N PRO A 158 18.54 -21.94 0.41
CA PRO A 158 19.39 -22.68 1.34
C PRO A 158 18.69 -23.10 2.64
N GLY A 159 17.63 -22.40 3.03
CA GLY A 159 16.86 -22.70 4.24
C GLY A 159 15.70 -23.69 4.06
N VAL A 160 15.52 -24.30 2.87
CA VAL A 160 14.39 -25.22 2.61
C VAL A 160 14.72 -26.66 3.03
N LYS A 161 13.73 -27.41 3.54
CA LYS A 161 13.87 -28.82 3.86
C LYS A 161 14.20 -29.65 2.61
N GLN A 162 15.18 -30.55 2.73
CA GLN A 162 15.67 -31.36 1.63
C GLN A 162 15.01 -32.75 1.59
N GLU A 163 14.48 -33.22 2.73
CA GLU A 163 13.83 -34.54 2.80
C GLU A 163 12.61 -34.59 1.87
N GLY A 164 12.61 -35.54 0.96
CA GLY A 164 11.57 -35.71 -0.05
C GLY A 164 11.55 -34.63 -1.16
N LEU A 165 12.52 -33.73 -1.21
CA LEU A 165 12.57 -32.69 -2.24
C LEU A 165 12.90 -33.28 -3.60
N VAL A 166 11.97 -33.18 -4.55
CA VAL A 166 12.11 -33.66 -5.92
C VAL A 166 12.77 -32.62 -6.83
N GLY A 167 12.59 -31.35 -6.53
CA GLY A 167 13.09 -30.21 -7.30
C GLY A 167 12.30 -28.95 -6.99
N GLY A 168 12.31 -28.02 -7.92
CA GLY A 168 11.56 -26.77 -7.77
C GLY A 168 11.23 -26.12 -9.10
N ILE A 169 10.51 -25.01 -9.04
CA ILE A 169 10.23 -24.16 -10.17
C ILE A 169 10.57 -22.71 -9.79
N ALA A 170 11.43 -22.08 -10.59
CA ALA A 170 11.72 -20.66 -10.45
C ALA A 170 10.89 -19.86 -11.45
N TYR A 171 10.35 -18.73 -11.01
CA TYR A 171 9.66 -17.76 -11.87
C TYR A 171 9.93 -16.33 -11.37
N MET A 172 9.59 -15.34 -12.18
CA MET A 172 9.80 -13.94 -11.87
C MET A 172 8.47 -13.22 -11.65
N ASP A 173 8.42 -12.41 -10.61
CA ASP A 173 7.35 -11.44 -10.37
C ASP A 173 7.97 -10.13 -9.84
N ALA A 174 7.25 -9.25 -9.14
CA ALA A 174 7.82 -8.04 -8.62
C ALA A 174 7.52 -7.84 -7.12
N ARG A 175 8.48 -7.24 -6.43
CA ARG A 175 8.34 -6.74 -5.04
C ARG A 175 8.30 -5.21 -5.03
N PHE A 176 7.73 -4.63 -3.97
CA PHE A 176 7.69 -3.18 -3.80
C PHE A 176 7.61 -2.76 -2.33
N ASP A 177 7.81 -1.48 -2.05
CA ASP A 177 7.46 -0.88 -0.75
C ASP A 177 6.10 -0.16 -0.88
N ASP A 178 5.06 -0.75 -0.31
CA ASP A 178 3.68 -0.29 -0.46
C ASP A 178 3.42 1.10 0.13
N ALA A 179 3.96 1.39 1.31
CA ALA A 179 3.79 2.69 1.94
C ALA A 179 4.61 3.77 1.21
N ARG A 180 5.85 3.46 0.79
CA ARG A 180 6.65 4.39 -0.01
C ARG A 180 6.00 4.71 -1.34
N LEU A 181 5.41 3.72 -2.02
CA LEU A 181 4.64 3.97 -3.24
C LEU A 181 3.46 4.91 -2.98
N ALA A 182 2.75 4.75 -1.86
CA ALA A 182 1.66 5.66 -1.50
C ALA A 182 2.15 7.10 -1.28
N ILE A 183 3.28 7.28 -0.58
CA ILE A 183 3.90 8.59 -0.38
C ILE A 183 4.38 9.20 -1.70
N THR A 184 4.97 8.40 -2.56
CA THR A 184 5.38 8.81 -3.92
C THR A 184 4.18 9.24 -4.76
N LEU A 185 3.05 8.53 -4.68
CA LEU A 185 1.82 8.94 -5.36
C LEU A 185 1.29 10.28 -4.82
N MET A 186 1.32 10.48 -3.51
CA MET A 186 0.96 11.76 -2.90
C MET A 186 1.85 12.90 -3.41
N ARG A 187 3.18 12.68 -3.46
CA ARG A 187 4.13 13.64 -4.04
C ARG A 187 3.84 13.91 -5.52
N SER A 188 3.52 12.86 -6.29
CA SER A 188 3.13 13.00 -7.70
C SER A 188 1.86 13.83 -7.88
N VAL A 189 0.89 13.76 -6.95
CA VAL A 189 -0.27 14.65 -6.97
C VAL A 189 0.15 16.12 -6.88
N PHE A 190 1.13 16.45 -6.04
CA PHE A 190 1.68 17.81 -5.94
C PHE A 190 2.40 18.24 -7.22
N ASP A 191 3.25 17.37 -7.78
CA ASP A 191 3.96 17.66 -9.03
C ASP A 191 3.00 17.98 -10.19
N LEU A 192 1.83 17.35 -10.19
CA LEU A 192 0.76 17.54 -11.17
C LEU A 192 -0.18 18.72 -10.83
N GLY A 193 0.14 19.48 -9.79
CA GLY A 193 -0.64 20.65 -9.38
C GLY A 193 -1.91 20.33 -8.59
N GLY A 194 -2.14 19.07 -8.18
CA GLY A 194 -3.20 18.68 -7.27
C GLY A 194 -2.91 19.06 -5.82
N LEU A 195 -3.81 18.69 -4.91
CA LEU A 195 -3.67 18.90 -3.47
C LEU A 195 -4.06 17.61 -2.74
N ALA A 196 -3.22 17.17 -1.80
CA ALA A 196 -3.48 16.05 -0.92
C ALA A 196 -3.20 16.46 0.54
N ILE A 197 -4.15 16.24 1.45
CA ILE A 197 -4.02 16.66 2.85
C ILE A 197 -4.40 15.48 3.74
N ASN A 198 -3.48 15.11 4.63
CA ASN A 198 -3.71 14.13 5.70
C ASN A 198 -4.25 14.80 6.96
N TYR A 199 -4.74 14.01 7.93
CA TYR A 199 -5.35 14.49 9.18
C TYR A 199 -6.49 15.48 8.96
N LEU A 200 -7.27 15.25 7.88
CA LEU A 200 -8.43 16.07 7.52
C LEU A 200 -9.66 15.18 7.25
N PRO A 201 -10.21 14.52 8.30
CA PRO A 201 -11.39 13.67 8.17
C PRO A 201 -12.60 14.41 7.61
N VAL A 202 -13.27 13.77 6.66
CA VAL A 202 -14.59 14.19 6.18
C VAL A 202 -15.63 13.77 7.19
N SER A 203 -16.46 14.71 7.63
CA SER A 203 -17.52 14.51 8.64
C SER A 203 -18.91 14.40 8.02
N ALA A 204 -19.14 15.02 6.86
CA ALA A 204 -20.42 14.99 6.15
C ALA A 204 -20.23 15.20 4.65
N LEU A 205 -21.19 14.74 3.87
CA LEU A 205 -21.32 15.09 2.45
C LEU A 205 -22.28 16.28 2.29
N ARG A 206 -21.97 17.19 1.39
CA ARG A 206 -22.79 18.35 1.10
C ARG A 206 -23.70 18.06 -0.10
N HIS A 207 -24.98 18.38 0.05
CA HIS A 207 -25.98 18.16 -0.95
C HIS A 207 -26.65 19.48 -1.39
N GLU A 208 -26.82 19.63 -2.69
CA GLU A 208 -27.63 20.74 -3.28
C GLU A 208 -28.53 20.14 -4.37
N ALA A 209 -29.80 20.45 -4.33
CA ALA A 209 -30.81 19.96 -5.28
C ALA A 209 -30.75 18.42 -5.48
N GLY A 210 -30.55 17.66 -4.40
CA GLY A 210 -30.48 16.20 -4.45
C GLY A 210 -29.18 15.63 -5.06
N ARG A 211 -28.11 16.41 -5.16
CA ARG A 211 -26.81 15.98 -5.67
C ARG A 211 -25.71 16.26 -4.66
N VAL A 212 -24.75 15.36 -4.57
CA VAL A 212 -23.51 15.56 -3.81
C VAL A 212 -22.67 16.63 -4.53
N VAL A 213 -22.38 17.73 -3.83
CA VAL A 213 -21.66 18.90 -4.36
C VAL A 213 -20.38 19.21 -3.58
N GLY A 214 -20.00 18.36 -2.64
CA GLY A 214 -18.81 18.56 -1.83
C GLY A 214 -18.85 17.78 -0.52
N ALA A 215 -18.01 18.22 0.43
CA ALA A 215 -17.93 17.62 1.76
C ALA A 215 -17.55 18.67 2.82
N ASP A 216 -17.91 18.38 4.05
CA ASP A 216 -17.41 19.09 5.23
C ASP A 216 -16.29 18.27 5.87
N ALA A 217 -15.19 18.93 6.21
CA ALA A 217 -14.05 18.32 6.85
C ALA A 217 -13.56 19.15 8.03
N ARG A 218 -12.89 18.48 8.98
CA ARG A 218 -12.33 19.14 10.16
C ARG A 218 -10.86 18.79 10.33
N ASP A 219 -10.00 19.78 10.41
CA ASP A 219 -8.58 19.54 10.65
C ASP A 219 -8.37 18.96 12.06
N ALA A 220 -7.76 17.79 12.12
CA ALA A 220 -7.54 17.08 13.38
C ALA A 220 -6.51 17.77 14.29
N GLU A 221 -5.62 18.61 13.72
CA GLU A 221 -4.59 19.32 14.48
C GLU A 221 -5.11 20.63 15.06
N SER A 222 -5.76 21.48 14.25
CA SER A 222 -6.22 22.80 14.66
C SER A 222 -7.69 22.85 15.06
N GLY A 223 -8.47 21.82 14.75
CA GLY A 223 -9.91 21.81 14.92
C GLY A 223 -10.68 22.67 13.91
N ALA A 224 -10.00 23.31 12.95
CA ALA A 224 -10.62 24.17 11.96
C ALA A 224 -11.56 23.39 11.04
N CYS A 225 -12.74 23.95 10.75
CA CYS A 225 -13.73 23.36 9.85
C CYS A 225 -13.58 23.93 8.43
N PHE A 226 -13.82 23.08 7.44
CA PHE A 226 -13.75 23.40 6.02
C PHE A 226 -15.01 22.94 5.31
N ASN A 227 -15.67 23.86 4.61
CA ASN A 227 -16.76 23.57 3.71
C ASN A 227 -16.21 23.52 2.29
N ILE A 228 -16.14 22.34 1.70
CA ILE A 228 -15.44 22.07 0.45
C ILE A 228 -16.44 21.82 -0.65
N ALA A 229 -16.42 22.65 -1.68
CA ALA A 229 -17.26 22.46 -2.87
C ALA A 229 -16.47 21.69 -3.95
N ALA A 230 -17.14 20.73 -4.60
CA ALA A 230 -16.57 19.95 -5.69
C ALA A 230 -17.63 19.66 -6.76
N ARG A 231 -17.20 19.40 -8.00
CA ARG A 231 -18.10 18.99 -9.09
C ARG A 231 -18.46 17.51 -9.00
N VAL A 232 -17.52 16.68 -8.52
CA VAL A 232 -17.72 15.25 -8.23
C VAL A 232 -16.95 14.86 -6.99
N VAL A 233 -17.54 13.98 -6.18
CA VAL A 233 -16.93 13.40 -4.98
C VAL A 233 -16.74 11.91 -5.20
N ILE A 234 -15.52 11.43 -4.92
CA ILE A 234 -15.12 10.03 -5.03
C ILE A 234 -14.88 9.47 -3.63
N ASN A 235 -15.62 8.44 -3.28
CA ASN A 235 -15.41 7.65 -2.07
C ASN A 235 -14.41 6.53 -2.35
N ALA A 236 -13.18 6.70 -1.87
CA ALA A 236 -12.10 5.71 -1.89
C ALA A 236 -11.71 5.26 -0.47
N GLY A 237 -12.68 5.14 0.45
CA GLY A 237 -12.51 4.85 1.87
C GLY A 237 -12.06 3.42 2.21
N GLY A 238 -11.73 2.58 1.22
CA GLY A 238 -11.22 1.23 1.44
C GLY A 238 -12.22 0.37 2.22
N VAL A 239 -11.82 -0.17 3.39
CA VAL A 239 -12.70 -1.00 4.22
C VAL A 239 -13.82 -0.20 4.90
N TRP A 240 -13.73 1.12 4.93
CA TRP A 240 -14.75 2.04 5.46
C TRP A 240 -15.60 2.67 4.36
N ALA A 241 -15.52 2.20 3.11
CA ALA A 241 -16.28 2.76 2.00
C ALA A 241 -17.80 2.68 2.22
N ASP A 242 -18.31 1.64 2.88
CA ASP A 242 -19.73 1.55 3.23
C ASP A 242 -20.18 2.62 4.23
N THR A 243 -19.35 2.99 5.19
CA THR A 243 -19.63 4.08 6.13
C THR A 243 -19.77 5.42 5.39
N LEU A 244 -18.88 5.69 4.43
CA LEU A 244 -18.97 6.89 3.60
C LEU A 244 -20.18 6.87 2.66
N ARG A 245 -20.57 5.71 2.12
CA ARG A 245 -21.80 5.56 1.32
C ARG A 245 -23.05 5.86 2.15
N GLN A 246 -23.05 5.50 3.45
CA GLN A 246 -24.15 5.77 4.36
C GLN A 246 -24.27 7.25 4.75
N LEU A 247 -23.21 8.07 4.56
CA LEU A 247 -23.33 9.53 4.65
C LEU A 247 -24.16 10.12 3.49
N ASP A 248 -24.18 9.46 2.35
CA ASP A 248 -24.99 9.84 1.17
C ASP A 248 -26.38 9.21 1.21
N GLU A 249 -26.42 7.91 1.37
CA GLU A 249 -27.63 7.09 1.42
C GLU A 249 -27.66 6.29 2.72
N PRO A 250 -28.31 6.79 3.81
CA PRO A 250 -28.28 6.14 5.15
C PRO A 250 -28.79 4.69 5.16
N GLN A 251 -29.62 4.30 4.20
CA GLN A 251 -30.16 2.95 4.05
C GLN A 251 -29.37 2.09 3.06
N ALA A 252 -28.22 2.56 2.54
CA ALA A 252 -27.40 1.80 1.60
C ALA A 252 -26.97 0.47 2.26
N PRO A 253 -27.20 -0.68 1.60
CA PRO A 253 -26.78 -1.97 2.14
C PRO A 253 -25.25 -2.08 2.16
N ALA A 254 -24.71 -2.77 3.15
CA ALA A 254 -23.29 -3.10 3.20
C ALA A 254 -22.91 -3.99 2.00
N GLN A 255 -21.81 -3.65 1.35
CA GLN A 255 -21.27 -4.38 0.20
C GLN A 255 -19.95 -5.07 0.49
N LEU A 256 -19.26 -4.62 1.54
CA LEU A 256 -17.96 -5.13 1.92
C LEU A 256 -18.09 -6.32 2.86
N ALA A 257 -17.25 -7.32 2.60
CA ALA A 257 -17.02 -8.47 3.47
C ALA A 257 -15.52 -8.50 3.84
N PRO A 258 -15.09 -7.70 4.81
CA PRO A 258 -13.67 -7.55 5.14
C PRO A 258 -13.03 -8.86 5.58
N SER A 259 -11.78 -9.05 5.16
CA SER A 259 -10.97 -10.19 5.58
C SER A 259 -9.59 -9.74 6.03
N GLN A 260 -9.18 -10.23 7.21
CA GLN A 260 -7.87 -9.95 7.78
C GLN A 260 -6.81 -10.87 7.17
N GLY A 261 -5.63 -10.32 6.87
CA GLY A 261 -4.45 -11.08 6.52
C GLY A 261 -3.29 -10.69 7.43
N ALA A 262 -2.74 -11.66 8.15
CA ALA A 262 -1.61 -11.48 9.04
C ALA A 262 -0.27 -11.77 8.36
N HIS A 263 0.78 -11.11 8.85
CA HIS A 263 2.16 -11.30 8.43
C HIS A 263 3.08 -11.30 9.63
N LEU A 264 4.14 -12.10 9.57
CA LEU A 264 5.22 -12.15 10.55
C LEU A 264 6.55 -11.78 9.88
N VAL A 265 7.41 -11.11 10.61
CA VAL A 265 8.74 -10.74 10.15
C VAL A 265 9.79 -11.44 11.00
N LEU A 266 10.70 -12.14 10.35
CA LEU A 266 11.80 -12.90 10.94
C LEU A 266 13.15 -12.34 10.50
N ASP A 267 14.21 -12.71 11.20
CA ASP A 267 15.57 -12.42 10.76
C ASP A 267 15.92 -13.14 9.46
N ARG A 268 16.85 -12.57 8.69
CA ARG A 268 17.29 -13.08 7.39
C ARG A 268 17.81 -14.51 7.43
N ASP A 269 18.35 -14.96 8.56
CA ASP A 269 18.94 -16.29 8.76
C ASP A 269 17.96 -17.45 8.59
N PHE A 270 16.65 -17.19 8.67
CA PHE A 270 15.62 -18.20 8.38
C PHE A 270 15.49 -18.52 6.91
N LEU A 271 15.84 -17.57 6.03
CA LEU A 271 15.88 -17.75 4.57
C LEU A 271 17.01 -16.87 3.98
N PRO A 272 18.30 -17.32 4.06
CA PRO A 272 19.46 -16.51 3.70
C PRO A 272 19.69 -16.47 2.18
N THR A 273 18.72 -15.98 1.43
CA THR A 273 18.72 -15.85 -0.04
C THR A 273 17.94 -14.64 -0.50
N ASP A 274 18.19 -14.14 -1.70
CA ASP A 274 17.38 -13.11 -2.34
C ASP A 274 16.16 -13.68 -3.11
N SER A 275 16.06 -15.02 -3.21
CA SER A 275 14.88 -15.67 -3.76
C SER A 275 13.76 -15.71 -2.73
N ALA A 276 12.54 -15.40 -3.14
CA ALA A 276 11.35 -15.61 -2.33
C ALA A 276 10.89 -17.07 -2.41
N LEU A 277 10.48 -17.63 -1.29
CA LEU A 277 9.87 -18.95 -1.21
C LEU A 277 8.35 -18.81 -1.37
N LEU A 278 7.75 -19.53 -2.32
CA LEU A 278 6.31 -19.74 -2.38
C LEU A 278 5.99 -21.15 -1.88
N ILE A 279 5.22 -21.23 -0.80
CA ILE A 279 4.69 -22.47 -0.25
C ILE A 279 3.35 -22.74 -0.93
N PRO A 280 3.24 -23.78 -1.79
CA PRO A 280 2.07 -23.97 -2.65
C PRO A 280 0.89 -24.60 -1.91
N HIS A 281 1.13 -25.33 -0.83
CA HIS A 281 0.11 -26.08 -0.10
C HIS A 281 0.08 -25.69 1.37
N THR A 282 -0.99 -25.03 1.77
CA THR A 282 -1.30 -24.76 3.17
C THR A 282 -2.52 -25.58 3.59
N PRO A 283 -2.76 -25.79 4.91
CA PRO A 283 -3.91 -26.57 5.39
C PRO A 283 -5.28 -26.02 4.93
N ASP A 284 -5.36 -24.73 4.65
CA ASP A 284 -6.57 -24.06 4.18
C ASP A 284 -6.66 -23.93 2.64
N GLY A 285 -5.77 -24.62 1.90
CA GLY A 285 -5.75 -24.64 0.44
C GLY A 285 -5.26 -23.36 -0.23
N ARG A 286 -4.57 -22.50 0.51
CA ARG A 286 -3.97 -21.27 -0.01
C ARG A 286 -2.49 -21.43 -0.26
N VAL A 287 -1.83 -20.31 -0.55
CA VAL A 287 -0.39 -20.21 -0.63
C VAL A 287 0.13 -19.31 0.47
N LEU A 288 1.32 -19.60 0.98
CA LEU A 288 2.04 -18.74 1.90
C LEU A 288 3.37 -18.33 1.26
N PHE A 289 3.78 -17.09 1.50
CA PHE A 289 5.04 -16.56 0.99
C PHE A 289 6.04 -16.37 2.12
N ALA A 290 7.33 -16.60 1.82
CA ALA A 290 8.45 -16.10 2.60
C ALA A 290 9.30 -15.22 1.67
N ILE A 291 9.30 -13.91 1.93
CA ILE A 291 9.84 -12.92 1.01
C ILE A 291 11.01 -12.19 1.67
N PRO A 292 12.19 -12.13 1.04
CA PRO A 292 13.26 -11.24 1.49
C PRO A 292 12.79 -9.78 1.41
N TRP A 293 12.82 -9.07 2.53
CA TRP A 293 12.35 -7.70 2.61
C TRP A 293 13.16 -6.89 3.62
N LYS A 294 13.84 -5.82 3.15
CA LYS A 294 14.62 -4.88 3.98
C LYS A 294 15.53 -5.58 5.03
N GLY A 295 16.30 -6.58 4.60
CA GLY A 295 17.22 -7.33 5.46
C GLY A 295 16.56 -8.35 6.39
N LYS A 296 15.27 -8.60 6.24
CA LYS A 296 14.48 -9.58 7.01
C LYS A 296 13.75 -10.55 6.06
N VAL A 297 12.93 -11.42 6.63
CA VAL A 297 12.03 -12.33 5.90
C VAL A 297 10.59 -12.02 6.32
N LEU A 298 9.75 -11.67 5.37
CA LEU A 298 8.32 -11.48 5.55
C LEU A 298 7.58 -12.79 5.27
N LEU A 299 6.89 -13.34 6.27
CA LEU A 299 6.03 -14.52 6.14
C LEU A 299 4.55 -14.10 6.07
N GLY A 300 3.76 -14.65 5.19
CA GLY A 300 2.32 -14.40 5.09
C GLY A 300 1.72 -14.94 3.80
N THR A 301 0.42 -15.02 3.74
CA THR A 301 -0.56 -14.35 4.58
C THR A 301 -1.70 -15.28 4.98
N THR A 302 -2.44 -14.91 6.02
CA THR A 302 -3.72 -15.54 6.40
C THR A 302 -4.92 -14.89 5.69
N ASP A 303 -6.13 -15.36 5.98
CA ASP A 303 -7.37 -14.80 5.45
C ASP A 303 -8.54 -15.15 6.39
N THR A 304 -8.77 -14.28 7.35
CA THR A 304 -9.76 -14.47 8.42
C THR A 304 -10.89 -13.47 8.22
N PRO A 305 -12.16 -13.90 8.04
CA PRO A 305 -13.30 -12.99 7.96
C PRO A 305 -13.38 -12.10 9.20
N ARG A 306 -13.72 -10.81 9.00
CA ARG A 306 -13.88 -9.83 10.09
C ARG A 306 -15.20 -9.09 9.94
N THR A 307 -15.84 -8.85 11.06
CA THR A 307 -17.05 -8.01 11.16
C THR A 307 -16.77 -6.65 11.76
N ASP A 308 -15.68 -6.51 12.52
CA ASP A 308 -15.16 -5.26 13.05
C ASP A 308 -14.11 -4.68 12.09
N LEU A 309 -13.98 -3.36 12.13
CA LEU A 309 -13.09 -2.60 11.25
C LEU A 309 -12.10 -1.76 12.08
N PRO A 310 -11.25 -2.39 12.90
CA PRO A 310 -10.27 -1.63 13.66
C PRO A 310 -9.30 -0.88 12.74
N LEU A 311 -8.95 0.33 13.11
CA LEU A 311 -7.92 1.11 12.39
C LEU A 311 -6.55 0.42 12.48
N GLU A 312 -6.29 -0.25 13.62
CA GLU A 312 -5.08 -1.01 13.90
C GLU A 312 -5.42 -2.50 14.11
N PRO A 313 -5.64 -3.27 13.02
CA PRO A 313 -5.88 -4.70 13.14
C PRO A 313 -4.62 -5.40 13.63
N ARG A 314 -4.77 -6.30 14.60
CA ARG A 314 -3.68 -7.11 15.16
C ARG A 314 -3.83 -8.56 14.70
N PRO A 315 -2.71 -9.28 14.45
CA PRO A 315 -2.76 -10.71 14.18
C PRO A 315 -3.42 -11.46 15.33
N LEU A 316 -4.31 -12.37 15.01
CA LEU A 316 -4.91 -13.29 15.97
C LEU A 316 -3.89 -14.39 16.35
N ALA A 317 -3.98 -14.92 17.57
CA ALA A 317 -3.09 -15.99 18.02
C ALA A 317 -3.05 -17.18 17.04
N GLY A 318 -4.23 -17.61 16.56
CA GLY A 318 -4.33 -18.71 15.60
C GLY A 318 -3.77 -18.37 14.21
N GLU A 319 -3.72 -17.08 13.82
CA GLU A 319 -3.08 -16.67 12.57
C GLU A 319 -1.54 -16.73 12.68
N ILE A 320 -0.99 -16.38 13.85
CA ILE A 320 0.43 -16.49 14.13
C ILE A 320 0.85 -17.97 14.10
N ASP A 321 0.11 -18.83 14.80
CA ASP A 321 0.39 -20.27 14.85
C ASP A 321 0.28 -20.90 13.46
N PHE A 322 -0.75 -20.57 12.68
CA PHE A 322 -0.91 -21.04 11.31
C PHE A 322 0.28 -20.70 10.41
N ILE A 323 0.81 -19.46 10.51
CA ILE A 323 1.96 -19.03 9.70
C ILE A 323 3.22 -19.77 10.13
N LEU A 324 3.47 -19.87 11.46
CA LEU A 324 4.65 -20.55 11.99
C LEU A 324 4.62 -22.05 11.69
N ASP A 325 3.50 -22.73 11.90
CA ASP A 325 3.33 -24.16 11.62
C ASP A 325 3.49 -24.47 10.14
N THR A 326 2.97 -23.59 9.28
CA THR A 326 3.14 -23.74 7.83
C THR A 326 4.60 -23.56 7.44
N ALA A 327 5.29 -22.53 7.93
CA ALA A 327 6.70 -22.30 7.68
C ALA A 327 7.57 -23.46 8.20
N ASN A 328 7.26 -24.02 9.38
CA ASN A 328 7.95 -25.14 10.00
C ASN A 328 7.93 -26.42 9.16
N ARG A 329 6.97 -26.59 8.27
CA ARG A 329 6.94 -27.74 7.34
C ARG A 329 7.97 -27.65 6.22
N TYR A 330 8.39 -26.43 5.87
CA TYR A 330 9.24 -26.16 4.71
C TYR A 330 10.65 -25.68 5.07
N LEU A 331 10.84 -25.02 6.22
CA LEU A 331 12.13 -24.47 6.63
C LEU A 331 12.92 -25.49 7.49
N THR A 332 14.23 -25.54 7.26
CA THR A 332 15.16 -26.39 8.06
C THR A 332 15.29 -25.90 9.47
N ARG A 333 15.32 -24.58 9.67
CA ARG A 333 15.26 -23.94 11.00
C ARG A 333 13.80 -23.56 11.28
N PRO A 334 13.11 -24.24 12.21
CA PRO A 334 11.72 -23.95 12.53
C PRO A 334 11.62 -22.61 13.29
N PRO A 335 10.92 -21.58 12.75
CA PRO A 335 10.71 -20.35 13.48
C PRO A 335 9.71 -20.53 14.63
N ARG A 336 9.95 -19.81 15.72
CA ARG A 336 9.12 -19.77 16.92
C ARG A 336 8.58 -18.35 17.15
N ARG A 337 7.64 -18.19 18.08
CA ARG A 337 7.06 -16.86 18.41
C ARG A 337 8.13 -15.85 18.86
N GLU A 338 9.14 -16.30 19.60
CA GLU A 338 10.27 -15.49 20.08
C GLU A 338 11.20 -14.97 18.97
N ASP A 339 11.23 -15.64 17.82
CA ASP A 339 12.01 -15.23 16.65
C ASP A 339 11.32 -14.10 15.85
N VAL A 340 10.04 -13.82 16.12
CA VAL A 340 9.27 -12.80 15.42
C VAL A 340 9.70 -11.40 15.84
N ARG A 341 10.18 -10.61 14.90
CA ARG A 341 10.61 -9.23 15.10
C ARG A 341 9.47 -8.24 15.03
N SER A 342 8.48 -8.54 14.20
CA SER A 342 7.26 -7.77 14.09
C SER A 342 6.13 -8.65 13.54
N ALA A 343 4.92 -8.44 14.03
CA ALA A 343 3.71 -9.09 13.55
C ALA A 343 2.64 -8.03 13.24
N PHE A 344 2.06 -8.08 12.05
CA PHE A 344 1.04 -7.12 11.64
C PHE A 344 -0.07 -7.76 10.82
N ALA A 345 -1.22 -7.10 10.80
CA ALA A 345 -2.35 -7.52 9.99
C ALA A 345 -2.91 -6.35 9.18
N GLY A 346 -3.59 -6.67 8.08
CA GLY A 346 -4.31 -5.73 7.26
C GLY A 346 -5.69 -6.26 6.87
N LEU A 347 -6.66 -5.36 6.72
CA LEU A 347 -8.03 -5.71 6.30
C LEU A 347 -8.14 -5.57 4.79
N ARG A 348 -8.62 -6.61 4.10
CA ARG A 348 -8.93 -6.57 2.67
C ARG A 348 -10.36 -6.12 2.46
N PRO A 349 -10.63 -5.12 1.60
CA PRO A 349 -11.99 -4.69 1.28
C PRO A 349 -12.62 -5.63 0.24
N LEU A 350 -12.88 -6.90 0.60
CA LEU A 350 -13.51 -7.85 -0.31
C LEU A 350 -14.98 -7.49 -0.54
N ILE A 351 -15.50 -7.78 -1.74
CA ILE A 351 -16.87 -7.52 -2.12
C ILE A 351 -17.66 -8.82 -2.08
N GLY A 352 -18.84 -8.79 -1.45
CA GLY A 352 -19.74 -9.92 -1.38
C GLY A 352 -20.35 -10.12 -0.01
N SER A 353 -21.14 -11.19 0.15
CA SER A 353 -21.77 -11.56 1.43
C SER A 353 -20.99 -12.68 2.10
N THR A 354 -20.71 -12.54 3.39
CA THR A 354 -20.12 -13.59 4.23
C THR A 354 -21.13 -14.70 4.60
N LYS A 355 -22.34 -14.69 4.04
CA LYS A 355 -23.30 -15.77 4.21
C LYS A 355 -22.75 -17.06 3.57
N GLY A 356 -22.02 -17.85 4.34
CA GLY A 356 -21.42 -19.11 3.88
C GLY A 356 -20.00 -19.38 4.35
N GLY A 357 -19.38 -18.52 5.13
CA GLY A 357 -18.15 -18.81 5.90
C GLY A 357 -16.82 -18.77 5.13
N SER A 358 -16.78 -18.74 3.78
CA SER A 358 -15.52 -18.73 3.02
C SER A 358 -15.35 -17.44 2.23
N THR A 359 -14.25 -16.73 2.51
CA THR A 359 -13.81 -15.54 1.75
C THR A 359 -13.06 -15.89 0.46
N ALA A 360 -12.70 -17.17 0.26
CA ALA A 360 -11.89 -17.62 -0.87
C ALA A 360 -12.58 -17.43 -2.23
N ALA A 361 -13.92 -17.45 -2.25
CA ALA A 361 -14.74 -17.25 -3.46
C ALA A 361 -15.12 -15.78 -3.72
N LEU A 362 -14.84 -14.86 -2.78
CA LEU A 362 -15.21 -13.45 -2.93
C LEU A 362 -14.39 -12.77 -4.02
N SER A 363 -15.03 -11.86 -4.74
CA SER A 363 -14.37 -11.13 -5.82
C SER A 363 -13.29 -10.21 -5.26
N ARG A 364 -12.12 -10.26 -5.91
CA ARG A 364 -11.00 -9.32 -5.70
C ARG A 364 -10.90 -8.29 -6.83
N GLU A 365 -11.89 -8.26 -7.70
CA GLU A 365 -12.10 -7.18 -8.67
C GLU A 365 -12.62 -5.96 -7.92
N HIS A 366 -12.39 -4.79 -8.46
CA HIS A 366 -13.02 -3.60 -7.93
C HIS A 366 -14.39 -3.40 -8.59
N VAL A 367 -15.29 -2.76 -7.85
CA VAL A 367 -16.61 -2.35 -8.34
C VAL A 367 -16.74 -0.85 -8.13
N ILE A 368 -17.15 -0.16 -9.19
CA ILE A 368 -17.43 1.27 -9.18
C ILE A 368 -18.95 1.44 -9.22
N GLN A 369 -19.47 2.23 -8.29
CA GLN A 369 -20.90 2.53 -8.21
C GLN A 369 -21.11 4.03 -8.09
N VAL A 370 -22.17 4.50 -8.74
CA VAL A 370 -22.62 5.86 -8.62
C VAL A 370 -23.96 5.86 -7.90
N SER A 371 -24.05 6.57 -6.77
CA SER A 371 -25.32 6.73 -6.04
C SER A 371 -26.31 7.59 -6.84
N ARG A 372 -27.57 7.58 -6.41
CA ARG A 372 -28.60 8.43 -7.02
C ARG A 372 -28.24 9.92 -6.93
N GLN A 373 -27.52 10.31 -5.90
CA GLN A 373 -27.11 11.68 -5.63
C GLN A 373 -25.75 12.04 -6.26
N GLY A 374 -25.08 11.08 -6.94
CA GLY A 374 -23.85 11.31 -7.69
C GLY A 374 -22.55 11.08 -6.91
N LEU A 375 -22.58 10.41 -5.75
CA LEU A 375 -21.36 9.94 -5.10
C LEU A 375 -20.78 8.77 -5.90
N VAL A 376 -19.52 8.89 -6.35
CA VAL A 376 -18.80 7.79 -7.00
C VAL A 376 -18.06 6.99 -5.93
N SER A 377 -18.49 5.76 -5.68
CA SER A 377 -17.88 4.89 -4.66
C SER A 377 -17.14 3.73 -5.31
N VAL A 378 -15.98 3.37 -4.74
CA VAL A 378 -15.23 2.21 -5.17
C VAL A 378 -15.00 1.25 -4.01
N ALA A 379 -15.21 -0.03 -4.28
CA ALA A 379 -14.98 -1.12 -3.35
C ALA A 379 -14.07 -2.18 -3.99
N GLY A 380 -13.26 -2.89 -3.19
CA GLY A 380 -12.35 -3.93 -3.67
C GLY A 380 -11.06 -3.38 -4.26
N GLY A 381 -10.44 -4.20 -5.13
CA GLY A 381 -9.22 -3.84 -5.85
C GLY A 381 -7.92 -4.32 -5.21
N LYS A 382 -6.80 -4.00 -5.85
CA LYS A 382 -5.43 -4.43 -5.49
C LYS A 382 -4.42 -3.34 -5.79
N TRP A 383 -3.29 -3.35 -5.06
CA TRP A 383 -2.16 -2.50 -5.38
C TRP A 383 -1.68 -2.66 -6.83
N THR A 384 -1.58 -3.87 -7.33
CA THR A 384 -1.08 -4.13 -8.70
C THR A 384 -1.85 -3.34 -9.76
N THR A 385 -3.16 -3.14 -9.56
CA THR A 385 -4.04 -2.49 -10.54
C THR A 385 -4.50 -1.09 -10.13
N TYR A 386 -3.86 -0.46 -9.12
CA TYR A 386 -4.28 0.83 -8.57
C TYR A 386 -4.42 1.92 -9.65
N ARG A 387 -3.48 1.95 -10.62
CA ARG A 387 -3.47 2.92 -11.72
C ARG A 387 -4.70 2.71 -12.62
N ARG A 388 -4.95 1.48 -13.03
CA ARG A 388 -6.10 1.13 -13.87
C ARG A 388 -7.42 1.40 -13.17
N MET A 389 -7.49 1.14 -11.87
CA MET A 389 -8.63 1.53 -11.04
C MET A 389 -8.83 3.04 -11.05
N GLY A 390 -7.78 3.83 -10.84
CA GLY A 390 -7.82 5.29 -10.91
C GLY A 390 -8.37 5.78 -12.24
N GLU A 391 -7.84 5.26 -13.36
CA GLU A 391 -8.31 5.56 -14.72
C GLU A 391 -9.82 5.31 -14.87
N GLN A 392 -10.30 4.11 -14.51
CA GLN A 392 -11.72 3.74 -14.67
C GLN A 392 -12.65 4.53 -13.74
N ILE A 393 -12.20 4.85 -12.53
CA ILE A 393 -12.98 5.66 -11.59
C ILE A 393 -13.10 7.10 -12.09
N ILE A 394 -12.03 7.69 -12.63
CA ILE A 394 -12.07 9.04 -13.18
C ILE A 394 -12.90 9.08 -14.47
N ASP A 395 -12.79 8.07 -15.36
CA ASP A 395 -13.67 7.95 -16.53
C ASP A 395 -15.15 7.91 -16.13
N THR A 396 -15.49 7.25 -15.02
CA THR A 396 -16.84 7.24 -14.47
C THR A 396 -17.22 8.59 -13.85
N ALA A 397 -16.30 9.28 -13.19
CA ALA A 397 -16.53 10.54 -12.49
C ALA A 397 -16.72 11.73 -13.46
N ILE A 398 -16.10 11.71 -14.64
CA ILE A 398 -16.18 12.78 -15.66
C ILE A 398 -17.63 13.13 -16.01
N PRO A 399 -18.48 12.20 -16.48
CA PRO A 399 -19.88 12.52 -16.81
C PRO A 399 -20.71 12.89 -15.57
N VAL A 400 -20.44 12.28 -14.41
CA VAL A 400 -21.14 12.59 -13.15
C VAL A 400 -20.92 14.05 -12.73
N GLY A 401 -19.68 14.53 -12.81
CA GLY A 401 -19.31 15.91 -12.49
C GLY A 401 -19.55 16.92 -13.61
N GLY A 402 -20.02 16.48 -14.80
CA GLY A 402 -20.11 17.33 -15.99
C GLY A 402 -18.75 17.93 -16.37
N LEU A 403 -17.67 17.17 -16.17
CA LEU A 403 -16.31 17.60 -16.49
C LEU A 403 -16.03 17.47 -17.99
N PRO A 404 -15.19 18.33 -18.58
CA PRO A 404 -14.76 18.15 -19.97
C PRO A 404 -13.98 16.83 -20.11
N ALA A 405 -14.29 16.04 -21.13
CA ALA A 405 -13.60 14.77 -21.38
C ALA A 405 -12.11 15.02 -21.68
N ARG A 406 -11.22 14.32 -20.96
CA ARG A 406 -9.77 14.34 -21.15
C ARG A 406 -9.22 12.90 -21.05
N PRO A 407 -8.32 12.49 -21.96
CA PRO A 407 -7.77 11.14 -21.94
C PRO A 407 -6.86 10.90 -20.73
N CYS A 408 -6.78 9.64 -20.30
CA CYS A 408 -5.80 9.20 -19.29
C CYS A 408 -4.38 9.27 -19.86
N SER A 409 -3.44 9.78 -19.06
CA SER A 409 -2.01 9.85 -19.38
C SER A 409 -1.11 9.08 -18.40
N THR A 410 -1.70 8.34 -17.45
CA THR A 410 -0.93 7.71 -16.36
C THR A 410 -0.19 6.43 -16.75
N ARG A 411 -0.40 5.90 -17.95
CA ARG A 411 0.32 4.70 -18.40
C ARG A 411 1.83 4.91 -18.52
N GLU A 412 2.23 6.09 -18.95
CA GLU A 412 3.63 6.49 -19.20
C GLU A 412 4.02 7.68 -18.32
N LEU A 413 3.43 7.76 -17.13
CA LEU A 413 3.68 8.84 -16.19
C LEU A 413 4.78 8.43 -15.20
N PRO A 414 6.01 8.96 -15.32
CA PRO A 414 7.03 8.79 -14.29
C PRO A 414 6.51 9.35 -12.96
N LEU A 415 6.55 8.54 -11.90
CA LEU A 415 6.16 9.00 -10.59
C LEU A 415 7.26 9.85 -9.94
N HIS A 416 6.89 10.64 -8.95
CA HIS A 416 7.82 11.48 -8.19
C HIS A 416 9.08 10.69 -7.79
N GLY A 417 10.25 11.32 -7.89
CA GLY A 417 11.52 10.66 -7.57
C GLY A 417 12.04 9.68 -8.63
N HIS A 418 11.39 9.56 -9.79
CA HIS A 418 11.81 8.65 -10.86
C HIS A 418 13.23 8.95 -11.35
N PRO A 419 14.22 8.02 -11.19
CA PRO A 419 15.64 8.28 -11.45
C PRO A 419 16.07 8.06 -12.91
N GLY A 420 15.15 7.80 -13.83
CA GLY A 420 15.46 7.47 -15.25
C GLY A 420 15.87 6.01 -15.49
N SER A 421 16.33 5.29 -14.49
CA SER A 421 16.73 3.87 -14.58
C SER A 421 16.44 3.15 -13.25
N ALA A 422 16.59 1.81 -13.23
CA ALA A 422 16.41 1.03 -12.02
C ALA A 422 17.40 1.47 -10.91
N CYS A 423 16.87 1.72 -9.71
CA CYS A 423 17.58 2.17 -8.53
C CYS A 423 16.93 1.54 -7.30
N GLU A 424 17.70 1.16 -6.28
CA GLU A 424 17.14 0.65 -5.01
C GLU A 424 16.97 1.72 -3.94
N ASP A 425 17.31 2.97 -4.23
CA ASP A 425 17.10 4.09 -3.33
C ASP A 425 15.65 4.59 -3.40
N VAL A 426 14.91 4.42 -2.31
CA VAL A 426 13.49 4.78 -2.23
C VAL A 426 13.19 6.28 -2.40
N PHE A 427 14.19 7.14 -2.29
CA PHE A 427 14.08 8.58 -2.53
C PHE A 427 14.30 8.94 -4.01
N GLY A 428 14.96 8.06 -4.78
CA GLY A 428 15.24 8.32 -6.19
C GLY A 428 15.96 9.65 -6.40
N THR A 429 15.38 10.55 -7.20
CA THR A 429 15.96 11.90 -7.47
C THR A 429 15.97 12.85 -6.28
N ASP A 430 15.29 12.53 -5.18
CA ASP A 430 15.32 13.37 -3.96
C ASP A 430 16.53 13.05 -3.06
N ARG A 431 17.24 11.93 -3.29
CA ARG A 431 18.39 11.53 -2.45
C ARG A 431 19.43 12.63 -2.24
N PRO A 432 19.87 13.38 -3.26
CA PRO A 432 20.82 14.48 -3.05
C PRO A 432 20.30 15.56 -2.08
N GLU A 433 19.00 15.85 -2.10
CA GLU A 433 18.39 16.80 -1.17
C GLU A 433 18.38 16.23 0.26
N VAL A 434 17.98 14.97 0.44
CA VAL A 434 18.01 14.27 1.73
C VAL A 434 19.42 14.33 2.34
N ASP A 435 20.46 14.09 1.54
CA ASP A 435 21.85 14.06 2.00
C ASP A 435 22.40 15.44 2.41
N THR A 436 21.73 16.53 2.02
CA THR A 436 22.08 17.89 2.49
C THR A 436 21.45 18.25 3.83
N LEU A 437 20.46 17.48 4.30
CA LEU A 437 19.78 17.80 5.54
C LEU A 437 20.64 17.44 6.78
N PRO A 438 20.47 18.15 7.90
CA PRO A 438 21.20 17.86 9.13
C PRO A 438 21.00 16.39 9.56
N GLY A 439 22.08 15.72 9.89
CA GLY A 439 22.06 14.35 10.39
C GLY A 439 22.06 13.25 9.31
N ALA A 440 22.48 13.54 8.07
CA ALA A 440 22.55 12.56 6.98
C ALA A 440 23.37 11.30 7.33
N GLY A 441 24.49 11.45 8.06
CA GLY A 441 25.31 10.31 8.53
C GLY A 441 24.90 9.72 9.88
N ARG A 442 23.90 10.30 10.58
CA ARG A 442 23.52 9.88 11.93
C ARG A 442 22.28 8.99 11.90
N ARG A 443 22.46 7.70 12.22
CA ARG A 443 21.34 6.77 12.36
C ARG A 443 20.56 7.04 13.64
N ILE A 444 19.25 6.93 13.57
CA ILE A 444 18.34 7.02 14.72
C ILE A 444 18.57 5.85 15.70
N HIS A 445 18.83 4.65 15.18
CA HIS A 445 19.07 3.46 15.96
C HIS A 445 20.05 2.52 15.24
N PRO A 446 20.99 1.83 15.96
CA PRO A 446 21.99 0.97 15.32
C PRO A 446 21.43 -0.15 14.45
N ALA A 447 20.28 -0.71 14.84
CA ALA A 447 19.62 -1.81 14.12
C ALA A 447 18.79 -1.33 12.92
N LEU A 448 18.63 -0.02 12.71
CA LEU A 448 17.83 0.56 11.63
C LEU A 448 18.72 1.33 10.65
N THR A 449 18.26 1.43 9.41
CA THR A 449 18.94 2.26 8.39
C THR A 449 18.50 3.72 8.42
N LEU A 450 17.42 4.05 9.15
CA LEU A 450 16.85 5.39 9.28
C LEU A 450 17.86 6.40 9.82
N THR A 451 18.05 7.50 9.12
CA THR A 451 18.87 8.63 9.54
C THR A 451 18.02 9.82 10.01
N GLU A 452 18.64 10.75 10.76
CA GLU A 452 17.97 12.00 11.16
C GLU A 452 17.55 12.85 9.95
N ALA A 453 18.37 12.88 8.90
CA ALA A 453 18.05 13.58 7.65
C ALA A 453 16.79 13.03 6.98
N GLU A 454 16.63 11.70 6.93
CA GLU A 454 15.44 11.07 6.40
C GLU A 454 14.19 11.36 7.23
N VAL A 455 14.32 11.50 8.56
CA VAL A 455 13.23 11.96 9.44
C VAL A 455 12.85 13.41 9.08
N ARG A 456 13.83 14.31 8.94
CA ARG A 456 13.58 15.72 8.56
C ARG A 456 12.95 15.83 7.18
N HIS A 457 13.42 15.06 6.21
CA HIS A 457 12.82 14.99 4.86
C HIS A 457 11.35 14.57 4.93
N ALA A 458 11.05 13.53 5.70
CA ALA A 458 9.68 13.05 5.87
C ALA A 458 8.73 14.14 6.44
N ILE A 459 9.23 14.98 7.35
CA ILE A 459 8.47 16.09 7.93
C ILE A 459 8.29 17.22 6.92
N ARG A 460 9.39 17.65 6.27
CA ARG A 460 9.41 18.81 5.40
C ARG A 460 8.75 18.61 4.04
N HIS A 461 8.82 17.37 3.49
CA HIS A 461 8.42 17.09 2.11
C HIS A 461 7.33 16.04 1.98
N GLU A 462 7.08 15.22 3.01
CA GLU A 462 6.16 14.07 2.93
C GLU A 462 5.02 14.14 3.95
N LEU A 463 4.78 15.31 4.53
CA LEU A 463 3.68 15.58 5.47
C LEU A 463 3.64 14.62 6.68
N ALA A 464 4.78 14.13 7.16
CA ALA A 464 4.82 13.38 8.40
C ALA A 464 4.56 14.30 9.60
N ARG A 465 3.61 13.95 10.46
CA ARG A 465 3.14 14.75 11.61
C ARG A 465 3.33 14.04 12.94
N SER A 466 3.59 12.75 12.91
CA SER A 466 3.71 11.92 14.10
C SER A 466 4.92 10.97 14.02
N VAL A 467 5.36 10.48 15.19
CA VAL A 467 6.37 9.41 15.29
C VAL A 467 5.92 8.18 14.50
N GLU A 468 4.63 7.87 14.53
CA GLU A 468 4.07 6.77 13.78
C GLU A 468 4.20 6.95 12.26
N ASP A 469 3.92 8.15 11.73
CA ASP A 469 4.04 8.40 10.29
C ASP A 469 5.43 8.05 9.78
N ILE A 470 6.43 8.43 10.54
CA ILE A 470 7.86 8.22 10.22
C ILE A 470 8.21 6.73 10.35
N LEU A 471 8.03 6.15 11.53
CA LEU A 471 8.51 4.80 11.83
C LEU A 471 7.66 3.70 11.20
N ALA A 472 6.38 3.96 10.91
CA ALA A 472 5.50 2.97 10.29
C ALA A 472 5.40 3.10 8.76
N ARG A 473 5.41 4.32 8.18
CA ARG A 473 5.07 4.54 6.77
C ARG A 473 6.17 5.21 5.94
N ARG A 474 7.02 6.07 6.53
CA ARG A 474 8.13 6.67 5.77
C ARG A 474 9.34 5.73 5.74
N HIS A 475 9.66 5.07 6.86
CA HIS A 475 10.81 4.17 6.97
C HIS A 475 10.47 2.68 7.14
N ARG A 476 9.32 2.33 7.68
CA ARG A 476 8.87 0.94 7.92
C ARG A 476 9.50 0.25 9.13
N ALA A 477 10.24 0.97 10.00
CA ALA A 477 10.89 0.40 11.17
C ALA A 477 9.95 -0.47 12.03
N LEU A 478 8.72 0.02 12.30
CA LEU A 478 7.70 -0.70 13.05
C LEU A 478 7.37 -2.09 12.46
N PHE A 479 7.34 -2.17 11.12
CA PHE A 479 7.03 -3.42 10.40
C PHE A 479 8.25 -4.33 10.25
N ILE A 480 9.47 -3.81 10.39
CA ILE A 480 10.72 -4.56 10.24
C ILE A 480 11.16 -5.15 11.58
N ASP A 481 11.19 -4.31 12.62
CA ASP A 481 11.58 -4.65 13.99
C ASP A 481 10.88 -3.71 14.97
N ALA A 482 9.79 -4.19 15.57
CA ALA A 482 8.94 -3.38 16.42
C ALA A 482 9.65 -2.88 17.69
N ARG A 483 10.61 -3.66 18.24
CA ARG A 483 11.40 -3.24 19.42
C ARG A 483 12.35 -2.12 19.08
N SER A 484 13.14 -2.28 18.02
CA SER A 484 14.05 -1.22 17.55
C SER A 484 13.30 0.06 17.15
N ALA A 485 12.09 -0.07 16.61
CA ALA A 485 11.22 1.08 16.34
C ALA A 485 10.74 1.75 17.63
N GLN A 486 10.33 0.97 18.64
CA GLN A 486 9.90 1.46 19.95
C GLN A 486 11.04 2.24 20.66
N ASP A 487 12.26 1.70 20.60
CA ASP A 487 13.46 2.34 21.16
C ASP A 487 13.83 3.64 20.41
N SER A 488 13.48 3.74 19.13
CA SER A 488 13.74 4.91 18.29
C SER A 488 12.76 6.07 18.52
N ALA A 489 11.60 5.82 19.15
CA ALA A 489 10.53 6.80 19.28
C ALA A 489 10.95 8.11 19.96
N PRO A 490 11.74 8.14 21.05
CA PRO A 490 12.16 9.40 21.66
C PRO A 490 13.04 10.26 20.75
N ALA A 491 13.95 9.65 19.99
CA ALA A 491 14.83 10.39 19.08
C ALA A 491 14.05 10.99 17.90
N VAL A 492 13.08 10.24 17.35
CA VAL A 492 12.19 10.74 16.30
C VAL A 492 11.29 11.85 16.82
N ALA A 493 10.74 11.72 18.05
CA ALA A 493 9.90 12.75 18.67
C ALA A 493 10.66 14.06 18.91
N ALA A 494 11.95 13.98 19.30
CA ALA A 494 12.80 15.16 19.47
C ALA A 494 12.98 15.90 18.13
N ILE A 495 13.21 15.20 17.02
CA ILE A 495 13.33 15.83 15.69
C ILE A 495 11.99 16.43 15.25
N LEU A 496 10.85 15.75 15.53
CA LEU A 496 9.52 16.30 15.28
C LEU A 496 9.31 17.60 16.05
N ALA A 497 9.75 17.67 17.31
CA ALA A 497 9.66 18.89 18.13
C ALA A 497 10.45 20.04 17.52
N GLU A 498 11.69 19.80 17.09
CA GLU A 498 12.52 20.80 16.40
C GLU A 498 11.87 21.32 15.11
N GLU A 499 11.30 20.44 14.29
CA GLU A 499 10.76 20.77 12.97
C GLU A 499 9.34 21.37 13.02
N LEU A 500 8.52 20.97 14.00
CA LEU A 500 7.12 21.35 14.11
C LEU A 500 6.82 22.29 15.29
N GLY A 501 7.80 22.55 16.15
CA GLY A 501 7.62 23.42 17.33
C GLY A 501 6.76 22.76 18.43
N LEU A 502 6.91 21.43 18.64
CA LEU A 502 6.15 20.72 19.67
C LEU A 502 6.74 21.01 21.06
N ASP A 503 5.87 21.13 22.06
CA ASP A 503 6.28 21.25 23.46
C ASP A 503 6.63 19.87 24.10
N ASP A 504 7.22 19.90 25.29
CA ASP A 504 7.64 18.70 26.02
C ASP A 504 6.48 17.75 26.33
N THR A 505 5.26 18.23 26.46
CA THR A 505 4.07 17.43 26.70
C THR A 505 3.71 16.66 25.43
N GLN A 506 3.65 17.35 24.31
CA GLN A 506 3.40 16.76 22.99
C GLN A 506 4.49 15.72 22.61
N VAL A 507 5.76 15.99 22.93
CA VAL A 507 6.86 15.02 22.71
C VAL A 507 6.64 13.74 23.51
N ARG A 508 6.24 13.86 24.80
CA ARG A 508 5.92 12.70 25.64
C ARG A 508 4.73 11.92 25.11
N GLU A 509 3.65 12.62 24.74
CA GLU A 509 2.44 12.01 24.18
C GLU A 509 2.73 11.27 22.88
N GLN A 510 3.47 11.86 21.95
CA GLN A 510 3.88 11.23 20.70
C GLN A 510 4.72 9.96 20.94
N THR A 511 5.66 10.02 21.88
CA THR A 511 6.52 8.90 22.23
C THR A 511 5.72 7.76 22.85
N GLU A 512 4.85 8.06 23.80
CA GLU A 512 4.05 7.06 24.51
C GLU A 512 2.99 6.43 23.60
N ALA A 513 2.29 7.23 22.81
CA ALA A 513 1.31 6.73 21.84
C ALA A 513 1.95 5.75 20.84
N PHE A 514 3.17 6.07 20.36
CA PHE A 514 3.87 5.17 19.47
C PHE A 514 4.35 3.88 20.17
N ARG A 515 4.82 3.96 21.43
CA ARG A 515 5.21 2.79 22.20
C ARG A 515 4.04 1.82 22.40
N GLN A 516 2.87 2.34 22.77
CA GLN A 516 1.64 1.56 22.91
C GLN A 516 1.21 0.91 21.58
N LEU A 517 1.34 1.65 20.48
CA LEU A 517 1.09 1.10 19.14
C LEU A 517 2.05 -0.07 18.86
N ALA A 518 3.35 0.12 19.09
CA ALA A 518 4.40 -0.85 18.80
C ALA A 518 4.26 -2.15 19.61
N GLU A 519 3.73 -2.10 20.83
CA GLU A 519 3.40 -3.31 21.62
C GLU A 519 2.45 -4.24 20.86
N GLY A 520 1.52 -3.70 20.07
CA GLY A 520 0.60 -4.48 19.25
C GLY A 520 1.27 -5.21 18.08
N PHE A 521 2.53 -4.90 17.77
CA PHE A 521 3.34 -5.54 16.74
C PHE A 521 4.30 -6.59 17.32
N LEU A 522 4.40 -6.68 18.63
CA LEU A 522 5.15 -7.74 19.32
C LEU A 522 4.24 -8.96 19.51
N THR A 523 4.80 -10.15 19.30
CA THR A 523 4.09 -11.39 19.61
C THR A 523 4.07 -11.60 21.13
N PRO A 524 2.92 -11.94 21.73
CA PRO A 524 2.91 -12.39 23.11
C PRO A 524 3.83 -13.60 23.31
N ARG A 525 4.62 -13.57 24.35
CA ARG A 525 5.53 -14.68 24.75
C ARG A 525 4.75 -15.91 25.16
#